data_36f35831bdfff63d382fdb42a6136156
#
_entry.id   36f35831bdfff63d382fdb42a6136156
#
_cell.length_a   1.000
_cell.length_b   1.000
_cell.length_c   1.000
_cell.angle_alpha   90.00
_cell.angle_beta   90.00
_cell.angle_gamma   90.00
#
_symmetry.space_group_name_H-M   'P 1'
#
loop_
_entity.id
_entity.type
_entity.pdbx_description
1 polymer ?
#
loop_
_entity_poly.entity_id
_entity_poly.type
_entity_poly.pdbx_seq_one_letter_code
_entity_poly.pdbx_strand_id
1 'polypeptide(L)'
;TVTIRLLEPPLHEFLPKTHKDIYELSKEMNIKEEKIRETIQKLHEFNPMMGHRGCRLDVTYPEIAQMQTRAIIVAAINVNKEGMNVIPEIMIPLVGEYKEMKYVKAIVTETADKILEEANIEMRYHVGTMIEIPRAALTADEIAKEAEFFSFGTNDLTQMTFGFSRDDAGKFLNEYYSKNIYDFDPFATIDKKGVGKLMKIAVELGRKTRPDLKIGICGEHGGNPASVEFCNALGLDYVSCSPYRVPIAKLAAAQAA
;
A
#
# COMPACT_ATOMS: atom_id res chain seq x y z
N THR A 1 -9.51 -14.96 0.86
CA THR A 1 -9.38 -13.51 1.09
C THR A 1 -8.89 -12.80 -0.16
N VAL A 2 -9.30 -11.55 -0.35
CA VAL A 2 -8.85 -10.66 -1.42
C VAL A 2 -8.43 -9.34 -0.77
N THR A 3 -7.15 -8.98 -0.91
CA THR A 3 -6.61 -7.75 -0.34
C THR A 3 -6.70 -6.62 -1.37
N ILE A 4 -7.33 -5.52 -1.00
CA ILE A 4 -7.50 -4.33 -1.85
C ILE A 4 -6.91 -3.14 -1.12
N ARG A 5 -5.91 -2.51 -1.73
CA ARG A 5 -5.30 -1.29 -1.22
C ARG A 5 -6.14 -0.07 -1.59
N LEU A 6 -6.38 0.82 -0.64
CA LEU A 6 -6.98 2.13 -0.91
C LEU A 6 -6.05 2.97 -1.79
N LEU A 7 -6.57 4.08 -2.30
CA LEU A 7 -5.84 4.97 -3.23
C LEU A 7 -4.48 5.36 -2.64
N GLU A 8 -3.41 5.00 -3.36
CA GLU A 8 -2.05 5.24 -2.91
C GLU A 8 -1.39 6.43 -3.63
N PRO A 9 -1.51 6.59 -4.97
CA PRO A 9 -0.90 7.70 -5.67
C PRO A 9 -1.48 9.06 -5.26
N PRO A 10 -0.69 10.14 -5.30
CA PRO A 10 -1.19 11.49 -5.03
C PRO A 10 -2.16 11.95 -6.11
N LEU A 11 -3.08 12.83 -5.77
CA LEU A 11 -4.01 13.45 -6.74
C LEU A 11 -3.27 14.17 -7.89
N HIS A 12 -2.05 14.62 -7.62
CA HIS A 12 -1.13 15.18 -8.60
C HIS A 12 -0.99 14.32 -9.88
N GLU A 13 -0.96 13.00 -9.74
CA GLU A 13 -0.80 12.07 -10.86
C GLU A 13 -2.01 12.04 -11.81
N PHE A 14 -3.18 12.38 -11.30
CA PHE A 14 -4.45 12.37 -12.04
C PHE A 14 -4.81 13.72 -12.65
N LEU A 15 -3.98 14.74 -12.46
CA LEU A 15 -4.26 16.07 -12.99
C LEU A 15 -4.20 16.10 -14.52
N PRO A 16 -5.14 16.78 -15.19
CA PRO A 16 -5.09 16.96 -16.64
C PRO A 16 -3.83 17.71 -17.04
N LYS A 17 -3.10 17.17 -18.03
CA LYS A 17 -1.78 17.68 -18.46
C LYS A 17 -1.85 18.56 -19.71
N THR A 18 -2.88 18.40 -20.56
CA THR A 18 -3.03 19.15 -21.81
C THR A 18 -4.22 20.08 -21.78
N HIS A 19 -4.20 21.09 -22.67
CA HIS A 19 -5.35 21.97 -22.87
C HIS A 19 -6.61 21.19 -23.29
N LYS A 20 -6.44 20.13 -24.08
CA LYS A 20 -7.54 19.28 -24.52
C LYS A 20 -8.19 18.57 -23.34
N ASP A 21 -7.39 17.97 -22.44
CA ASP A 21 -7.90 17.26 -21.26
C ASP A 21 -8.67 18.23 -20.34
N ILE A 22 -8.14 19.46 -20.17
CA ILE A 22 -8.82 20.49 -19.36
C ILE A 22 -10.15 20.90 -19.99
N TYR A 23 -10.19 21.06 -21.30
CA TYR A 23 -11.42 21.41 -22.03
C TYR A 23 -12.47 20.28 -21.94
N GLU A 24 -12.05 19.02 -22.15
CA GLU A 24 -12.93 17.86 -22.06
C GLU A 24 -13.50 17.73 -20.64
N LEU A 25 -12.64 17.80 -19.62
CA LEU A 25 -13.05 17.75 -18.22
C LEU A 25 -13.99 18.90 -17.85
N SER A 26 -13.73 20.10 -18.37
CA SER A 26 -14.61 21.27 -18.19
C SER A 26 -16.03 21.01 -18.69
N LYS A 27 -16.14 20.34 -19.84
CA LYS A 27 -17.42 19.96 -20.43
C LYS A 27 -18.14 18.88 -19.65
N GLU A 28 -17.42 17.82 -19.28
CA GLU A 28 -17.99 16.69 -18.53
C GLU A 28 -18.49 17.11 -17.15
N MET A 29 -17.71 17.91 -16.43
CA MET A 29 -18.05 18.37 -15.08
C MET A 29 -18.93 19.62 -15.04
N ASN A 30 -19.15 20.27 -16.18
CA ASN A 30 -19.81 21.58 -16.28
C ASN A 30 -19.18 22.65 -15.37
N ILE A 31 -17.85 22.70 -15.37
CA ILE A 31 -17.02 23.62 -14.59
C ILE A 31 -16.19 24.46 -15.54
N LYS A 32 -15.97 25.74 -15.22
CA LYS A 32 -15.13 26.63 -16.04
C LYS A 32 -13.67 26.16 -16.05
N GLU A 33 -13.00 26.25 -17.20
CA GLU A 33 -11.58 25.89 -17.34
C GLU A 33 -10.67 26.62 -16.35
N GLU A 34 -10.95 27.90 -16.04
CA GLU A 34 -10.18 28.68 -15.07
C GLU A 34 -10.18 27.99 -13.70
N LYS A 35 -11.33 27.46 -13.29
CA LYS A 35 -11.47 26.77 -12.00
C LYS A 35 -10.69 25.46 -11.97
N ILE A 36 -10.66 24.73 -13.09
CA ILE A 36 -9.84 23.51 -13.22
C ILE A 36 -8.36 23.87 -13.14
N ARG A 37 -7.91 24.93 -13.84
CA ARG A 37 -6.52 25.41 -13.79
C ARG A 37 -6.08 25.83 -12.39
N GLU A 38 -6.93 26.56 -11.66
CA GLU A 38 -6.68 26.90 -10.26
C GLU A 38 -6.52 25.65 -9.38
N THR A 39 -7.38 24.64 -9.60
CA THR A 39 -7.32 23.37 -8.86
C THR A 39 -6.05 22.59 -9.19
N ILE A 40 -5.65 22.55 -10.47
CA ILE A 40 -4.37 21.94 -10.89
C ILE A 40 -3.19 22.59 -10.17
N GLN A 41 -3.13 23.93 -10.14
CA GLN A 41 -2.06 24.65 -9.44
C GLN A 41 -2.05 24.35 -7.93
N LYS A 42 -3.22 24.27 -7.32
CA LYS A 42 -3.35 23.99 -5.88
C LYS A 42 -2.93 22.57 -5.52
N LEU A 43 -3.20 21.59 -6.40
CA LEU A 43 -2.89 20.18 -6.18
C LEU A 43 -1.49 19.77 -6.70
N HIS A 44 -0.79 20.69 -7.37
CA HIS A 44 0.56 20.42 -7.86
C HIS A 44 1.55 20.30 -6.71
N GLU A 45 2.35 19.24 -6.71
CA GLU A 45 3.36 18.98 -5.69
C GLU A 45 4.76 18.92 -6.30
N PHE A 46 5.76 19.47 -5.58
CA PHE A 46 7.18 19.43 -6.00
C PHE A 46 7.79 18.04 -5.83
N ASN A 47 7.36 17.32 -4.78
CA ASN A 47 7.78 15.94 -4.51
C ASN A 47 6.56 15.08 -4.16
N PRO A 48 5.82 14.60 -5.19
CA PRO A 48 4.59 13.83 -4.98
C PRO A 48 4.81 12.55 -4.19
N MET A 49 5.98 11.90 -4.32
CA MET A 49 6.30 10.65 -3.61
C MET A 49 6.37 10.81 -2.10
N MET A 50 6.76 12.00 -1.62
CA MET A 50 6.80 12.35 -0.19
C MET A 50 5.64 13.25 0.23
N GLY A 51 4.67 13.45 -0.66
CA GLY A 51 3.61 14.44 -0.55
C GLY A 51 2.28 13.92 -0.03
N HIS A 52 1.23 14.50 -0.58
CA HIS A 52 -0.15 14.29 -0.18
C HIS A 52 -0.76 13.08 -0.90
N ARG A 53 -0.52 11.90 -0.38
CA ARG A 53 -0.96 10.62 -0.94
C ARG A 53 -1.31 9.59 0.15
N GLY A 54 -1.92 8.48 -0.24
CA GLY A 54 -2.28 7.38 0.65
C GLY A 54 -3.17 7.83 1.81
N CYS A 55 -2.92 7.36 3.02
CA CYS A 55 -3.73 7.69 4.19
C CYS A 55 -3.81 9.21 4.46
N ARG A 56 -2.85 10.01 3.99
CA ARG A 56 -2.90 11.47 4.11
C ARG A 56 -4.05 12.08 3.31
N LEU A 57 -4.36 11.49 2.13
CA LEU A 57 -5.56 11.84 1.37
C LEU A 57 -6.83 11.42 2.12
N ASP A 58 -6.84 10.20 2.67
CA ASP A 58 -8.00 9.70 3.41
C ASP A 58 -8.30 10.54 4.67
N VAL A 59 -7.27 11.13 5.27
CA VAL A 59 -7.43 12.05 6.42
C VAL A 59 -8.01 13.39 5.98
N THR A 60 -7.57 13.95 4.85
CA THR A 60 -7.96 15.28 4.38
C THR A 60 -9.20 15.28 3.48
N TYR A 61 -9.47 14.16 2.82
CA TYR A 61 -10.61 13.90 1.95
C TYR A 61 -11.25 12.55 2.30
N PRO A 62 -11.89 12.43 3.47
CA PRO A 62 -12.42 11.14 3.97
C PRO A 62 -13.45 10.50 3.03
N GLU A 63 -14.10 11.32 2.19
CA GLU A 63 -15.03 10.85 1.16
C GLU A 63 -14.37 9.92 0.14
N ILE A 64 -13.04 9.99 -0.06
CA ILE A 64 -12.30 9.07 -0.93
C ILE A 64 -12.29 7.67 -0.30
N ALA A 65 -11.92 7.57 0.98
CA ALA A 65 -11.93 6.30 1.71
C ALA A 65 -13.36 5.70 1.79
N GLN A 66 -14.37 6.55 2.01
CA GLN A 66 -15.78 6.13 2.04
C GLN A 66 -16.20 5.55 0.68
N MET A 67 -15.91 6.26 -0.42
CA MET A 67 -16.26 5.83 -1.77
C MET A 67 -15.59 4.50 -2.13
N GLN A 68 -14.30 4.34 -1.84
CA GLN A 68 -13.56 3.12 -2.12
C GLN A 68 -14.04 1.95 -1.26
N THR A 69 -14.27 2.17 0.04
CA THR A 69 -14.83 1.15 0.94
C THR A 69 -16.21 0.70 0.46
N ARG A 70 -17.06 1.64 0.04
CA ARG A 70 -18.36 1.31 -0.55
C ARG A 70 -18.21 0.41 -1.78
N ALA A 71 -17.31 0.76 -2.70
CA ALA A 71 -17.09 -0.03 -3.90
C ALA A 71 -16.62 -1.46 -3.57
N ILE A 72 -15.70 -1.60 -2.61
CA ILE A 72 -15.16 -2.90 -2.18
C ILE A 72 -16.25 -3.77 -1.54
N ILE A 73 -17.00 -3.22 -0.59
CA ILE A 73 -18.01 -3.98 0.15
C ILE A 73 -19.19 -4.35 -0.77
N VAL A 74 -19.66 -3.44 -1.62
CA VAL A 74 -20.72 -3.74 -2.59
C VAL A 74 -20.30 -4.82 -3.58
N ALA A 75 -19.06 -4.77 -4.08
CA ALA A 75 -18.52 -5.81 -4.94
C ALA A 75 -18.46 -7.17 -4.21
N ALA A 76 -18.00 -7.19 -2.97
CA ALA A 76 -17.95 -8.41 -2.15
C ALA A 76 -19.35 -8.99 -1.89
N ILE A 77 -20.34 -8.14 -1.62
CA ILE A 77 -21.75 -8.56 -1.48
C ILE A 77 -22.25 -9.21 -2.76
N ASN A 78 -21.97 -8.62 -3.94
CA ASN A 78 -22.41 -9.17 -5.21
C ASN A 78 -21.79 -10.54 -5.50
N VAL A 79 -20.49 -10.67 -5.29
CA VAL A 79 -19.75 -11.94 -5.45
C VAL A 79 -20.27 -13.01 -4.47
N ASN A 80 -20.59 -12.61 -3.25
CA ASN A 80 -21.17 -13.54 -2.26
C ASN A 80 -22.56 -14.04 -2.69
N LYS A 81 -23.41 -13.17 -3.26
CA LYS A 81 -24.72 -13.56 -3.83
C LYS A 81 -24.60 -14.54 -4.99
N GLU A 82 -23.47 -14.57 -5.69
CA GLU A 82 -23.15 -15.57 -6.75
C GLU A 82 -22.66 -16.91 -6.16
N GLY A 83 -22.65 -17.07 -4.83
CA GLY A 83 -22.26 -18.30 -4.14
C GLY A 83 -20.77 -18.42 -3.81
N MET A 84 -19.98 -17.38 -4.02
CA MET A 84 -18.56 -17.36 -3.69
C MET A 84 -18.34 -16.70 -2.31
N ASN A 85 -17.78 -17.43 -1.36
CA ASN A 85 -17.44 -16.87 -0.06
C ASN A 85 -16.16 -16.04 -0.16
N VAL A 86 -16.27 -14.71 -0.16
CA VAL A 86 -15.15 -13.78 -0.20
C VAL A 86 -15.03 -13.03 1.12
N ILE A 87 -13.78 -12.87 1.59
CA ILE A 87 -13.43 -12.04 2.76
C ILE A 87 -12.55 -10.90 2.24
N PRO A 88 -13.07 -9.66 2.15
CA PRO A 88 -12.27 -8.50 1.76
C PRO A 88 -11.25 -8.14 2.86
N GLU A 89 -10.05 -7.84 2.44
CA GLU A 89 -9.01 -7.23 3.27
C GLU A 89 -8.74 -5.82 2.73
N ILE A 90 -9.14 -4.79 3.48
CA ILE A 90 -8.98 -3.38 3.09
C ILE A 90 -7.66 -2.89 3.67
N MET A 91 -6.74 -2.48 2.79
CA MET A 91 -5.39 -2.10 3.17
C MET A 91 -5.18 -0.59 3.03
N ILE A 92 -4.86 0.06 4.15
CA ILE A 92 -4.59 1.51 4.22
C ILE A 92 -3.11 1.74 3.94
N PRO A 93 -2.73 2.46 2.86
CA PRO A 93 -1.33 2.70 2.52
C PRO A 93 -0.72 3.88 3.29
N LEU A 94 0.61 3.94 3.37
CA LEU A 94 1.41 5.08 3.86
C LEU A 94 1.16 5.49 5.31
N VAL A 95 0.65 4.59 6.13
CA VAL A 95 0.50 4.85 7.57
C VAL A 95 1.87 5.00 8.22
N GLY A 96 2.11 6.14 8.86
CA GLY A 96 3.33 6.42 9.62
C GLY A 96 3.09 6.60 11.11
N GLU A 97 1.83 6.78 11.51
CA GLU A 97 1.42 7.06 12.88
C GLU A 97 0.18 6.23 13.25
N TYR A 98 0.14 5.73 14.48
CA TYR A 98 -1.01 5.01 15.02
C TYR A 98 -2.35 5.75 14.85
N LYS A 99 -2.34 7.07 15.07
CA LYS A 99 -3.56 7.88 14.97
C LYS A 99 -4.09 7.99 13.55
N GLU A 100 -3.23 7.95 12.53
CA GLU A 100 -3.65 7.86 11.12
C GLU A 100 -4.39 6.55 10.88
N MET A 101 -3.81 5.42 11.31
CA MET A 101 -4.45 4.12 11.19
C MET A 101 -5.82 4.08 11.87
N LYS A 102 -5.89 4.54 13.11
CA LYS A 102 -7.14 4.57 13.89
C LYS A 102 -8.20 5.43 13.24
N TYR A 103 -7.84 6.62 12.75
CA TYR A 103 -8.78 7.55 12.13
C TYR A 103 -9.36 7.00 10.83
N VAL A 104 -8.49 6.54 9.91
CA VAL A 104 -8.93 6.03 8.61
C VAL A 104 -9.69 4.70 8.78
N LYS A 105 -9.23 3.82 9.69
CA LYS A 105 -9.95 2.58 10.01
C LYS A 105 -11.38 2.86 10.49
N ALA A 106 -11.58 3.87 11.32
CA ALA A 106 -12.92 4.23 11.78
C ALA A 106 -13.85 4.60 10.62
N ILE A 107 -13.37 5.40 9.66
CA ILE A 107 -14.12 5.76 8.43
C ILE A 107 -14.48 4.51 7.61
N VAL A 108 -13.49 3.63 7.41
CA VAL A 108 -13.67 2.38 6.66
C VAL A 108 -14.69 1.48 7.33
N THR A 109 -14.57 1.27 8.65
CA THR A 109 -15.44 0.39 9.42
C THR A 109 -16.87 0.93 9.46
N GLU A 110 -17.06 2.21 9.79
CA GLU A 110 -18.38 2.85 9.80
C GLU A 110 -19.08 2.73 8.44
N THR A 111 -18.32 2.95 7.36
CA THR A 111 -18.86 2.85 5.99
C THR A 111 -19.23 1.41 5.63
N ALA A 112 -18.36 0.45 5.95
CA ALA A 112 -18.56 -0.97 5.65
C ALA A 112 -19.77 -1.52 6.44
N ASP A 113 -19.81 -1.28 7.74
CA ASP A 113 -20.87 -1.80 8.63
C ASP A 113 -22.23 -1.25 8.21
N LYS A 114 -22.33 0.04 7.90
CA LYS A 114 -23.57 0.64 7.40
C LYS A 114 -24.08 -0.03 6.12
N ILE A 115 -23.19 -0.33 5.17
CA ILE A 115 -23.56 -0.97 3.90
C ILE A 115 -24.02 -2.42 4.13
N LEU A 116 -23.37 -3.15 5.03
CA LEU A 116 -23.73 -4.51 5.39
C LEU A 116 -25.08 -4.56 6.10
N GLU A 117 -25.34 -3.61 7.01
CA GLU A 117 -26.62 -3.45 7.70
C GLU A 117 -27.74 -3.12 6.70
N GLU A 118 -27.56 -2.12 5.83
CA GLU A 118 -28.52 -1.76 4.78
C GLU A 118 -28.84 -2.94 3.83
N ALA A 119 -27.85 -3.78 3.54
CA ALA A 119 -28.01 -4.98 2.70
C ALA A 119 -28.59 -6.18 3.48
N ASN A 120 -28.69 -6.13 4.79
CA ASN A 120 -29.05 -7.22 5.69
C ASN A 120 -28.19 -8.49 5.45
N ILE A 121 -26.86 -8.28 5.38
CA ILE A 121 -25.88 -9.34 5.12
C ILE A 121 -24.82 -9.35 6.23
N GLU A 122 -24.57 -10.54 6.78
CA GLU A 122 -23.41 -10.76 7.63
C GLU A 122 -22.21 -11.17 6.76
N MET A 123 -21.15 -10.36 6.77
CA MET A 123 -19.91 -10.64 6.05
C MET A 123 -18.72 -10.21 6.89
N ARG A 124 -17.70 -11.07 6.94
CA ARG A 124 -16.41 -10.71 7.56
C ARG A 124 -15.56 -9.91 6.57
N TYR A 125 -14.90 -8.90 7.07
CA TYR A 125 -13.86 -8.17 6.37
C TYR A 125 -12.74 -7.84 7.37
N HIS A 126 -11.56 -7.48 6.87
CA HIS A 126 -10.43 -7.06 7.70
C HIS A 126 -9.90 -5.72 7.25
N VAL A 127 -9.44 -4.92 8.20
CA VAL A 127 -8.77 -3.64 7.92
C VAL A 127 -7.35 -3.71 8.44
N GLY A 128 -6.40 -3.57 7.53
CA GLY A 128 -4.97 -3.60 7.85
C GLY A 128 -4.21 -2.48 7.15
N THR A 129 -2.90 -2.54 7.20
CA THR A 129 -2.07 -1.48 6.65
C THR A 129 -0.84 -2.00 5.92
N MET A 130 -0.28 -1.13 5.10
CA MET A 130 1.07 -1.29 4.57
C MET A 130 2.09 -0.78 5.57
N ILE A 131 3.14 -1.58 5.82
CA ILE A 131 4.34 -1.12 6.52
C ILE A 131 5.36 -0.77 5.45
N GLU A 132 5.43 0.50 5.14
CA GLU A 132 6.27 1.02 4.06
C GLU A 132 6.99 2.32 4.42
N ILE A 133 6.71 2.85 5.61
CA ILE A 133 7.43 4.00 6.18
C ILE A 133 8.33 3.48 7.30
N PRO A 134 9.62 3.87 7.34
CA PRO A 134 10.54 3.42 8.39
C PRO A 134 10.02 3.67 9.81
N ARG A 135 9.35 4.81 10.04
CA ARG A 135 8.71 5.09 11.33
C ARG A 135 7.64 4.05 11.68
N ALA A 136 6.83 3.64 10.71
CA ALA A 136 5.79 2.61 10.93
C ALA A 136 6.41 1.27 11.34
N ALA A 137 7.55 0.89 10.75
CA ALA A 137 8.27 -0.32 11.14
C ALA A 137 8.78 -0.25 12.57
N LEU A 138 9.27 0.92 13.02
CA LEU A 138 9.77 1.16 14.36
C LEU A 138 8.69 1.26 15.44
N THR A 139 7.44 1.53 15.07
CA THR A 139 6.28 1.67 15.96
C THR A 139 5.17 0.68 15.62
N ALA A 140 5.55 -0.48 15.07
CA ALA A 140 4.61 -1.48 14.58
C ALA A 140 3.75 -2.11 15.69
N ASP A 141 4.23 -2.13 16.91
CA ASP A 141 3.47 -2.54 18.10
C ASP A 141 2.26 -1.65 18.38
N GLU A 142 2.42 -0.33 18.17
CA GLU A 142 1.29 0.60 18.32
C GLU A 142 0.29 0.45 17.17
N ILE A 143 0.77 0.36 15.94
CA ILE A 143 -0.07 0.21 14.75
C ILE A 143 -0.86 -1.11 14.79
N ALA A 144 -0.25 -2.20 15.29
CA ALA A 144 -0.88 -3.50 15.43
C ALA A 144 -2.06 -3.54 16.43
N LYS A 145 -2.22 -2.52 17.28
CA LYS A 145 -3.42 -2.39 18.13
C LYS A 145 -4.68 -2.20 17.29
N GLU A 146 -4.55 -1.55 16.15
CA GLU A 146 -5.67 -1.24 15.24
C GLU A 146 -5.66 -2.12 13.98
N ALA A 147 -4.50 -2.37 13.39
CA ALA A 147 -4.40 -3.15 12.16
C ALA A 147 -4.58 -4.64 12.42
N GLU A 148 -5.37 -5.29 11.56
CA GLU A 148 -5.65 -6.73 11.63
C GLU A 148 -4.70 -7.56 10.78
N PHE A 149 -3.97 -6.91 9.87
CA PHE A 149 -2.88 -7.49 9.09
C PHE A 149 -1.87 -6.42 8.67
N PHE A 150 -0.65 -6.87 8.35
CA PHE A 150 0.38 -6.04 7.74
C PHE A 150 0.77 -6.55 6.36
N SER A 151 1.13 -5.64 5.47
CA SER A 151 1.82 -5.95 4.22
C SER A 151 3.02 -5.02 4.07
N PHE A 152 4.22 -5.57 3.86
CA PHE A 152 5.38 -4.71 3.59
C PHE A 152 5.31 -4.14 2.17
N GLY A 153 5.26 -2.80 2.06
CA GLY A 153 5.41 -2.05 0.82
C GLY A 153 6.89 -1.72 0.59
N THR A 154 7.63 -2.70 0.11
CA THR A 154 9.10 -2.61 0.11
C THR A 154 9.68 -1.64 -0.89
N ASN A 155 8.93 -1.17 -1.89
CA ASN A 155 9.37 -0.10 -2.77
C ASN A 155 9.55 1.21 -1.97
N ASP A 156 8.51 1.66 -1.28
CA ASP A 156 8.55 2.87 -0.46
C ASP A 156 9.47 2.70 0.75
N LEU A 157 9.44 1.55 1.41
CA LEU A 157 10.33 1.27 2.53
C LEU A 157 11.80 1.35 2.10
N THR A 158 12.15 0.86 0.92
CA THR A 158 13.49 0.96 0.35
C THR A 158 13.86 2.40 0.03
N GLN A 159 12.99 3.13 -0.69
CA GLN A 159 13.22 4.54 -1.01
C GLN A 159 13.52 5.38 0.22
N MET A 160 12.70 5.25 1.27
CA MET A 160 12.82 6.04 2.48
C MET A 160 14.00 5.60 3.35
N THR A 161 14.39 4.34 3.30
CA THR A 161 15.54 3.81 4.04
C THR A 161 16.85 4.24 3.40
N PHE A 162 16.95 4.20 2.07
CA PHE A 162 18.12 4.66 1.33
C PHE A 162 18.14 6.18 1.12
N GLY A 163 17.01 6.86 1.21
CA GLY A 163 16.91 8.30 1.05
C GLY A 163 16.98 8.79 -0.40
N PHE A 164 16.58 7.95 -1.38
CA PHE A 164 16.47 8.34 -2.79
C PHE A 164 15.24 7.73 -3.48
N SER A 165 14.75 8.42 -4.49
CA SER A 165 13.60 7.98 -5.29
C SER A 165 14.01 6.86 -6.24
N ARG A 166 13.16 5.82 -6.36
CA ARG A 166 13.31 4.77 -7.37
C ARG A 166 13.34 5.33 -8.79
N ASP A 167 12.51 6.33 -9.06
CA ASP A 167 12.39 6.92 -10.39
C ASP A 167 13.60 7.76 -10.80
N ASP A 168 14.31 8.34 -9.83
CA ASP A 168 15.52 9.12 -10.05
C ASP A 168 16.82 8.33 -9.90
N ALA A 169 16.78 7.19 -9.23
CA ALA A 169 17.97 6.40 -8.89
C ALA A 169 18.77 5.94 -10.12
N GLY A 170 18.12 5.73 -11.26
CA GLY A 170 18.79 5.38 -12.53
C GLY A 170 19.85 6.38 -13.00
N LYS A 171 19.81 7.62 -12.51
CA LYS A 171 20.78 8.67 -12.83
C LYS A 171 22.18 8.42 -12.23
N PHE A 172 22.29 7.66 -11.14
CA PHE A 172 23.54 7.43 -10.42
C PHE A 172 23.83 5.97 -10.07
N LEU A 173 22.84 5.08 -10.00
CA LEU A 173 23.03 3.68 -9.58
C LEU A 173 24.03 2.92 -10.48
N ASN A 174 24.03 3.18 -11.79
CA ASN A 174 25.00 2.55 -12.70
C ASN A 174 26.45 2.85 -12.29
N GLU A 175 26.73 4.07 -11.84
CA GLU A 175 28.05 4.48 -11.35
C GLU A 175 28.38 3.79 -10.02
N TYR A 176 27.39 3.60 -9.14
CA TYR A 176 27.53 2.88 -7.88
C TYR A 176 27.89 1.41 -8.10
N TYR A 177 27.29 0.76 -9.10
CA TYR A 177 27.63 -0.63 -9.47
C TYR A 177 29.04 -0.71 -10.05
N SER A 178 29.42 0.21 -10.97
CA SER A 178 30.75 0.21 -11.58
C SER A 178 31.87 0.42 -10.55
N LYS A 179 31.59 1.10 -9.45
CA LYS A 179 32.51 1.36 -8.33
C LYS A 179 32.41 0.34 -7.19
N ASN A 180 31.58 -0.70 -7.34
CA ASN A 180 31.32 -1.71 -6.30
C ASN A 180 30.86 -1.13 -4.97
N ILE A 181 30.10 -0.01 -5.01
CA ILE A 181 29.44 0.57 -3.80
C ILE A 181 28.20 -0.22 -3.44
N TYR A 182 27.42 -0.63 -4.45
CA TYR A 182 26.30 -1.56 -4.31
C TYR A 182 26.56 -2.82 -5.14
N ASP A 183 26.30 -3.98 -4.52
CA ASP A 183 26.44 -5.29 -5.17
C ASP A 183 25.25 -5.64 -6.05
N PHE A 184 24.08 -5.03 -5.76
CA PHE A 184 22.82 -5.29 -6.47
C PHE A 184 21.88 -4.09 -6.38
N ASP A 185 20.84 -4.12 -7.20
CA ASP A 185 19.75 -3.14 -7.17
C ASP A 185 18.86 -3.38 -5.95
N PRO A 186 18.77 -2.41 -5.00
CA PRO A 186 17.96 -2.53 -3.80
C PRO A 186 16.45 -2.56 -4.09
N PHE A 187 16.01 -2.18 -5.30
CA PHE A 187 14.62 -2.30 -5.72
C PHE A 187 14.29 -3.65 -6.36
N ALA A 188 15.29 -4.40 -6.81
CA ALA A 188 15.13 -5.74 -7.36
C ALA A 188 15.23 -6.84 -6.30
N THR A 189 16.13 -6.68 -5.33
CA THR A 189 16.38 -7.64 -4.24
C THR A 189 16.37 -6.90 -2.90
N ILE A 190 15.72 -7.46 -1.88
CA ILE A 190 15.66 -6.82 -0.55
C ILE A 190 17.06 -6.61 0.03
N ASP A 191 17.33 -5.37 0.43
CA ASP A 191 18.47 -5.05 1.26
C ASP A 191 18.28 -5.63 2.68
N LYS A 192 18.88 -6.78 2.93
CA LYS A 192 18.78 -7.48 4.22
C LYS A 192 19.40 -6.71 5.37
N LYS A 193 20.36 -5.79 5.10
CA LYS A 193 21.14 -5.06 6.12
C LYS A 193 20.40 -3.84 6.68
N GLY A 194 19.66 -3.12 5.86
CA GLY A 194 18.88 -1.92 6.24
C GLY A 194 17.39 -2.22 6.27
N VAL A 195 16.77 -2.36 5.08
CA VAL A 195 15.33 -2.64 4.93
C VAL A 195 14.91 -3.91 5.66
N GLY A 196 15.70 -4.98 5.55
CA GLY A 196 15.42 -6.26 6.21
C GLY A 196 15.45 -6.17 7.73
N LYS A 197 16.28 -5.30 8.31
CA LYS A 197 16.24 -5.03 9.76
C LYS A 197 14.96 -4.33 10.19
N LEU A 198 14.49 -3.35 9.42
CA LEU A 198 13.21 -2.69 9.68
C LEU A 198 12.05 -3.68 9.59
N MET A 199 12.07 -4.57 8.58
CA MET A 199 11.06 -5.62 8.45
C MET A 199 11.06 -6.55 9.68
N LYS A 200 12.24 -6.99 10.13
CA LYS A 200 12.38 -7.84 11.33
C LYS A 200 11.81 -7.15 12.56
N ILE A 201 12.17 -5.90 12.82
CA ILE A 201 11.64 -5.10 13.93
C ILE A 201 10.11 -5.03 13.86
N ALA A 202 9.54 -4.75 12.68
CA ALA A 202 8.10 -4.64 12.51
C ALA A 202 7.37 -5.98 12.75
N VAL A 203 7.94 -7.11 12.32
CA VAL A 203 7.39 -8.45 12.60
C VAL A 203 7.39 -8.75 14.10
N GLU A 204 8.52 -8.53 14.77
CA GLU A 204 8.66 -8.78 16.20
C GLU A 204 7.72 -7.90 17.04
N LEU A 205 7.68 -6.61 16.76
CA LEU A 205 6.81 -5.65 17.46
C LEU A 205 5.33 -5.91 17.18
N GLY A 206 4.97 -6.12 15.91
CA GLY A 206 3.59 -6.38 15.53
C GLY A 206 3.02 -7.64 16.18
N ARG A 207 3.76 -8.75 16.12
CA ARG A 207 3.35 -10.03 16.74
C ARG A 207 3.42 -10.04 18.25
N LYS A 208 4.22 -9.20 18.85
CA LYS A 208 4.19 -8.99 20.30
C LYS A 208 2.85 -8.43 20.77
N THR A 209 2.26 -7.52 19.97
CA THR A 209 0.95 -6.92 20.27
C THR A 209 -0.21 -7.81 19.83
N ARG A 210 -0.11 -8.41 18.65
CA ARG A 210 -1.11 -9.31 18.06
C ARG A 210 -0.40 -10.60 17.61
N PRO A 211 -0.40 -11.67 18.43
CA PRO A 211 0.34 -12.91 18.13
C PRO A 211 -0.07 -13.59 16.82
N ASP A 212 -1.31 -13.45 16.42
CA ASP A 212 -1.91 -14.00 15.20
C ASP A 212 -1.89 -13.02 14.02
N LEU A 213 -1.12 -11.92 14.11
CA LEU A 213 -1.02 -10.92 13.07
C LEU A 213 -0.53 -11.53 11.76
N LYS A 214 -1.40 -11.52 10.75
CA LYS A 214 -1.05 -11.92 9.39
C LYS A 214 -0.13 -10.88 8.77
N ILE A 215 1.04 -11.29 8.32
CA ILE A 215 2.05 -10.39 7.75
C ILE A 215 2.51 -10.93 6.40
N GLY A 216 2.51 -10.10 5.38
CA GLY A 216 3.01 -10.44 4.07
C GLY A 216 3.85 -9.34 3.44
N ILE A 217 4.18 -9.54 2.17
CA ILE A 217 4.94 -8.60 1.34
C ILE A 217 4.26 -8.45 -0.01
N CYS A 218 4.36 -7.26 -0.59
CA CYS A 218 3.93 -6.99 -1.95
C CYS A 218 5.01 -6.25 -2.74
N GLY A 219 4.81 -6.14 -4.04
CA GLY A 219 5.70 -5.43 -4.96
C GLY A 219 6.74 -6.33 -5.63
N GLU A 220 7.77 -5.72 -6.20
CA GLU A 220 8.78 -6.41 -7.03
C GLU A 220 9.55 -7.47 -6.24
N HIS A 221 9.87 -7.20 -4.99
CA HIS A 221 10.60 -8.11 -4.11
C HIS A 221 9.85 -9.44 -3.86
N GLY A 222 8.52 -9.43 -3.85
CA GLY A 222 7.70 -10.63 -3.69
C GLY A 222 7.85 -11.66 -4.81
N GLY A 223 8.41 -11.26 -5.96
CA GLY A 223 8.73 -12.14 -7.08
C GLY A 223 10.21 -12.51 -7.20
N ASN A 224 11.07 -12.04 -6.30
CA ASN A 224 12.51 -12.32 -6.31
C ASN A 224 12.84 -13.50 -5.37
N PRO A 225 13.47 -14.59 -5.84
CA PRO A 225 13.72 -15.80 -5.04
C PRO A 225 14.46 -15.54 -3.73
N ALA A 226 15.55 -14.75 -3.74
CA ALA A 226 16.34 -14.44 -2.55
C ALA A 226 15.55 -13.60 -1.53
N SER A 227 14.61 -12.78 -2.01
CA SER A 227 13.70 -12.02 -1.16
C SER A 227 12.59 -12.89 -0.58
N VAL A 228 12.06 -13.85 -1.35
CA VAL A 228 11.08 -14.85 -0.86
C VAL A 228 11.69 -15.72 0.25
N GLU A 229 12.91 -16.22 0.05
CA GLU A 229 13.65 -16.97 1.07
C GLU A 229 13.81 -16.15 2.36
N PHE A 230 14.19 -14.88 2.22
CA PHE A 230 14.32 -13.98 3.36
C PHE A 230 12.98 -13.74 4.08
N CYS A 231 11.88 -13.57 3.34
CA CYS A 231 10.54 -13.43 3.91
C CYS A 231 10.13 -14.70 4.67
N ASN A 232 10.43 -15.89 4.14
CA ASN A 232 10.19 -17.14 4.83
C ASN A 232 10.98 -17.23 6.16
N ALA A 233 12.26 -16.86 6.14
CA ALA A 233 13.11 -16.83 7.34
C ALA A 233 12.62 -15.82 8.40
N LEU A 234 11.93 -14.74 8.00
CA LEU A 234 11.24 -13.82 8.92
C LEU A 234 9.90 -14.34 9.43
N GLY A 235 9.41 -15.45 8.88
CA GLY A 235 8.10 -16.03 9.22
C GLY A 235 6.93 -15.24 8.66
N LEU A 236 7.05 -14.66 7.46
CA LEU A 236 5.91 -14.03 6.79
C LEU A 236 4.91 -15.09 6.31
N ASP A 237 3.62 -14.75 6.32
CA ASP A 237 2.53 -15.66 5.98
C ASP A 237 2.28 -15.76 4.48
N TYR A 238 2.61 -14.71 3.72
CA TYR A 238 2.41 -14.70 2.28
C TYR A 238 3.36 -13.75 1.54
N VAL A 239 3.54 -14.02 0.24
CA VAL A 239 4.13 -13.09 -0.72
C VAL A 239 3.14 -12.79 -1.83
N SER A 240 3.11 -11.53 -2.28
CA SER A 240 2.34 -11.07 -3.43
C SER A 240 3.29 -10.53 -4.49
N CYS A 241 3.09 -10.91 -5.73
CA CYS A 241 3.91 -10.48 -6.85
C CYS A 241 3.08 -10.35 -8.13
N SER A 242 3.66 -9.80 -9.19
CA SER A 242 3.00 -9.74 -10.49
C SER A 242 2.64 -11.15 -10.99
N PRO A 243 1.54 -11.31 -11.77
CA PRO A 243 1.08 -12.62 -12.24
C PRO A 243 2.16 -13.44 -12.94
N TYR A 244 3.03 -12.81 -13.72
CA TYR A 244 4.11 -13.48 -14.46
C TYR A 244 5.21 -14.05 -13.54
N ARG A 245 5.33 -13.57 -12.30
CA ARG A 245 6.32 -14.03 -11.32
C ARG A 245 5.78 -15.10 -10.37
N VAL A 246 4.48 -15.37 -10.40
CA VAL A 246 3.85 -16.38 -9.51
C VAL A 246 4.51 -17.76 -9.59
N PRO A 247 4.82 -18.32 -10.78
CA PRO A 247 5.50 -19.64 -10.83
C PRO A 247 6.86 -19.63 -10.14
N ILE A 248 7.65 -18.57 -10.34
CA ILE A 248 8.98 -18.40 -9.71
C ILE A 248 8.84 -18.23 -8.20
N ALA A 249 7.89 -17.40 -7.75
CA ALA A 249 7.64 -17.17 -6.33
C ALA A 249 7.19 -18.45 -5.61
N LYS A 250 6.31 -19.26 -6.24
CA LYS A 250 5.90 -20.57 -5.71
C LYS A 250 7.06 -21.54 -5.56
N LEU A 251 7.94 -21.62 -6.58
CA LEU A 251 9.12 -22.47 -6.54
C LEU A 251 10.07 -22.02 -5.42
N ALA A 252 10.35 -20.72 -5.33
CA ALA A 252 11.22 -20.17 -4.27
C ALA A 252 10.65 -20.41 -2.87
N ALA A 253 9.33 -20.24 -2.69
CA ALA A 253 8.68 -20.52 -1.42
C ALA A 253 8.77 -22.00 -1.03
N ALA A 254 8.58 -22.93 -1.99
CA ALA A 254 8.72 -24.36 -1.75
C ALA A 254 10.16 -24.79 -1.45
N GLN A 255 11.15 -24.08 -1.98
CA GLN A 255 12.57 -24.34 -1.68
C GLN A 255 13.02 -23.78 -0.33
N ALA A 256 12.33 -22.73 0.15
CA ALA A 256 12.63 -22.08 1.42
C ALA A 256 11.93 -22.74 2.63
N ALA A 257 10.90 -23.55 2.40
CA ALA A 257 10.15 -24.28 3.42
C ALA A 257 10.86 -25.55 3.84
#